data_89540384279cf0cfdbc4c318e0356298
#
_entry.id   89540384279cf0cfdbc4c318e0356298
#
_cell.length_a   1.000
_cell.length_b   1.000
_cell.length_c   1.000
_cell.angle_alpha   90.00
_cell.angle_beta   90.00
_cell.angle_gamma   90.00
#
_symmetry.space_group_name_H-M   'P 1'
#
loop_
_entity.id
_entity.type
_entity.pdbx_description
1 polymer ?
#
loop_
_entity_poly.entity_id
_entity_poly.type
_entity_poly.pdbx_seq_one_letter_code
_entity_poly.pdbx_strand_id
1 'polypeptide(L)'
;MADFEEKISRAWEMLAPALGSDLRIIQSEVKAGQAQLIEWGNGELYTVTRAEVGAAGPELVIVAAAGRHCVKYTEEIHELARKQGFKTVRLHTKRPDAMLRMGRGLGYQRAETILRAVL
;
A
#
# COMPACT_ATOMS: atom_id res chain seq x y z
N MET A 1 -25.88 -9.24 -3.01
CA MET A 1 -24.92 -8.15 -2.75
C MET A 1 -24.06 -8.52 -1.55
N ALA A 2 -22.75 -8.48 -1.70
CA ALA A 2 -21.85 -8.77 -0.59
C ALA A 2 -21.99 -7.69 0.48
N ASP A 3 -22.04 -8.08 1.74
CA ASP A 3 -22.07 -7.12 2.83
C ASP A 3 -20.67 -6.54 3.10
N PHE A 4 -20.62 -5.58 4.01
CA PHE A 4 -19.39 -4.88 4.34
C PHE A 4 -18.33 -5.81 4.94
N GLU A 5 -18.74 -6.75 5.78
CA GLU A 5 -17.84 -7.71 6.40
C GLU A 5 -17.23 -8.67 5.38
N GLU A 6 -18.01 -9.13 4.42
CA GLU A 6 -17.52 -9.99 3.35
C GLU A 6 -16.49 -9.28 2.48
N LYS A 7 -16.73 -8.01 2.18
CA LYS A 7 -15.78 -7.19 1.40
C LYS A 7 -14.47 -7.00 2.14
N ILE A 8 -14.52 -6.75 3.44
CA ILE A 8 -13.32 -6.60 4.26
C ILE A 8 -12.55 -7.92 4.31
N SER A 9 -13.25 -9.04 4.54
CA SER A 9 -12.62 -10.36 4.58
C SER A 9 -11.91 -10.68 3.27
N ARG A 10 -12.55 -10.38 2.14
CA ARG A 10 -11.95 -10.59 0.82
C ARG A 10 -10.69 -9.74 0.63
N ALA A 11 -10.73 -8.49 1.07
CA ALA A 11 -9.57 -7.61 0.98
C ALA A 11 -8.37 -8.21 1.72
N TRP A 12 -8.59 -8.69 2.94
CA TRP A 12 -7.51 -9.29 3.72
C TRP A 12 -7.00 -10.60 3.13
N GLU A 13 -7.89 -11.41 2.57
CA GLU A 13 -7.47 -12.63 1.86
C GLU A 13 -6.54 -12.28 0.70
N MET A 14 -6.84 -11.23 -0.04
CA MET A 14 -6.01 -10.79 -1.16
C MET A 14 -4.70 -10.16 -0.71
N LEU A 15 -4.69 -9.44 0.38
CA LEU A 15 -3.51 -8.77 0.91
C LEU A 15 -2.58 -9.68 1.71
N ALA A 16 -3.09 -10.81 2.20
CA ALA A 16 -2.31 -11.71 3.06
C ALA A 16 -0.96 -12.12 2.47
N PRO A 17 -0.83 -12.51 1.19
CA PRO A 17 0.49 -12.86 0.64
C PRO A 17 1.48 -11.71 0.66
N ALA A 18 1.02 -10.47 0.45
CA ALA A 18 1.88 -9.30 0.47
C ALA A 18 2.33 -8.94 1.89
N LEU A 19 1.47 -9.15 2.87
CA LEU A 19 1.73 -8.80 4.26
C LEU A 19 2.49 -9.89 5.03
N GLY A 20 2.24 -11.15 4.69
CA GLY A 20 2.90 -12.27 5.36
C GLY A 20 2.70 -12.26 6.87
N SER A 21 3.78 -12.33 7.62
CA SER A 21 3.74 -12.34 9.09
C SER A 21 3.26 -11.03 9.70
N ASP A 22 3.20 -9.95 8.93
CA ASP A 22 2.74 -8.65 9.42
C ASP A 22 1.22 -8.46 9.32
N LEU A 23 0.50 -9.45 8.81
CA LEU A 23 -0.94 -9.34 8.56
C LEU A 23 -1.72 -8.89 9.81
N ARG A 24 -1.50 -9.54 10.95
CA ARG A 24 -2.24 -9.22 12.17
C ARG A 24 -1.93 -7.83 12.69
N ILE A 25 -0.68 -7.42 12.60
CA ILE A 25 -0.24 -6.09 13.05
C ILE A 25 -0.92 -5.03 12.19
N ILE A 26 -0.90 -5.22 10.88
CA ILE A 26 -1.50 -4.25 9.95
C ILE A 26 -3.03 -4.21 10.11
N GLN A 27 -3.67 -5.35 10.31
CA GLN A 27 -5.12 -5.37 10.62
C GLN A 27 -5.44 -4.56 11.87
N SER A 28 -4.61 -4.67 12.90
CA SER A 28 -4.78 -3.89 14.13
C SER A 28 -4.59 -2.40 13.89
N GLU A 29 -3.61 -2.01 13.07
CA GLU A 29 -3.40 -0.61 12.73
C GLU A 29 -4.59 -0.03 11.97
N VAL A 30 -5.19 -0.80 11.07
CA VAL A 30 -6.39 -0.37 10.35
C VAL A 30 -7.57 -0.18 11.30
N LYS A 31 -7.79 -1.12 12.22
CA LYS A 31 -8.85 -1.00 13.22
C LYS A 31 -8.66 0.21 14.13
N ALA A 32 -7.42 0.53 14.46
CA ALA A 32 -7.09 1.67 15.31
C ALA A 32 -7.09 3.01 14.57
N GLY A 33 -7.30 3.01 13.27
CA GLY A 33 -7.28 4.23 12.46
C GLY A 33 -5.89 4.75 12.12
N GLN A 34 -4.84 3.97 12.40
CA GLN A 34 -3.46 4.34 12.10
C GLN A 34 -3.08 4.07 10.66
N ALA A 35 -3.82 3.19 10.00
CA ALA A 35 -3.66 2.88 8.58
C ALA A 35 -5.03 2.76 7.95
N GLN A 36 -5.10 2.91 6.63
CA GLN A 36 -6.37 2.85 5.90
C GLN A 36 -6.35 1.70 4.89
N LEU A 37 -7.40 0.89 4.94
CA LEU A 37 -7.69 -0.12 3.94
C LEU A 37 -8.58 0.52 2.87
N ILE A 38 -8.14 0.50 1.63
CA ILE A 38 -8.86 1.15 0.52
C ILE A 38 -9.10 0.14 -0.60
N GLU A 39 -10.33 0.09 -1.08
CA GLU A 39 -10.72 -0.65 -2.27
C GLU A 39 -10.70 0.29 -3.48
N TRP A 40 -10.06 -0.13 -4.56
CA TRP A 40 -9.97 0.62 -5.80
C TRP A 40 -10.72 -0.12 -6.90
N GLY A 41 -11.50 0.64 -7.67
CA GLY A 41 -12.41 0.04 -8.64
C GLY A 41 -13.41 -0.83 -7.88
N ASN A 42 -14.08 -1.70 -8.49
CA ASN A 42 -15.04 -2.59 -7.81
C ASN A 42 -14.33 -3.89 -7.39
N GLY A 43 -13.40 -3.78 -6.46
CA GLY A 43 -12.62 -4.92 -5.99
C GLY A 43 -11.45 -5.29 -6.89
N GLU A 44 -10.99 -4.36 -7.74
CA GLU A 44 -9.87 -4.63 -8.63
C GLU A 44 -8.52 -4.60 -7.92
N LEU A 45 -8.37 -3.68 -6.97
CA LEU A 45 -7.15 -3.54 -6.19
C LEU A 45 -7.50 -3.18 -4.75
N TYR A 46 -6.75 -3.71 -3.80
CA TYR A 46 -6.83 -3.32 -2.39
C TYR A 46 -5.48 -2.81 -1.96
N THR A 47 -5.47 -1.71 -1.20
CA THR A 47 -4.25 -1.15 -0.65
C THR A 47 -4.41 -0.88 0.84
N VAL A 48 -3.29 -0.92 1.55
CA VAL A 48 -3.20 -0.37 2.90
C VAL A 48 -2.20 0.77 2.84
N THR A 49 -2.61 1.94 3.30
CA THR A 49 -1.77 3.13 3.31
C THR A 49 -1.74 3.74 4.70
N ARG A 50 -0.68 4.49 4.99
CA ARG A 50 -0.60 5.30 6.20
C ARG A 50 0.23 6.55 5.92
N ALA A 51 0.04 7.57 6.74
CA ALA A 51 0.78 8.82 6.64
C ALA A 51 1.95 8.80 7.62
N GLU A 52 3.11 9.25 7.16
CA GLU A 52 4.31 9.42 7.99
C GLU A 52 4.94 10.77 7.70
N VAL A 53 5.90 11.17 8.50
CA VAL A 53 6.71 12.36 8.25
C VAL A 53 8.09 11.89 7.81
N GLY A 54 8.44 12.21 6.57
CA GLY A 54 9.76 11.90 6.01
C GLY A 54 10.68 13.11 6.03
N ALA A 55 11.90 12.92 5.53
CA ALA A 55 12.89 13.99 5.48
C ALA A 55 12.43 15.18 4.62
N ALA A 56 11.67 14.91 3.55
CA ALA A 56 11.16 15.95 2.66
C ALA A 56 9.81 16.54 3.09
N GLY A 57 9.21 16.02 4.17
CA GLY A 57 7.89 16.43 4.67
C GLY A 57 6.93 15.25 4.77
N PRO A 58 5.61 15.48 4.72
CA PRO A 58 4.63 14.41 4.80
C PRO A 58 4.83 13.36 3.71
N GLU A 59 4.83 12.09 4.10
CA GLU A 59 5.01 10.96 3.19
C GLU A 59 3.83 10.00 3.29
N LEU A 60 3.28 9.61 2.14
CA LEU A 60 2.30 8.54 2.09
C LEU A 60 3.02 7.21 1.92
N VAL A 61 2.71 6.24 2.77
CA VAL A 61 3.30 4.91 2.69
C VAL A 61 2.27 3.93 2.18
N ILE A 62 2.55 3.29 1.05
CA ILE A 62 1.76 2.16 0.57
C ILE A 62 2.39 0.92 1.21
N VAL A 63 1.76 0.43 2.28
CA VAL A 63 2.26 -0.68 3.07
C VAL A 63 2.12 -2.01 2.32
N ALA A 64 1.00 -2.15 1.61
CA ALA A 64 0.71 -3.34 0.82
C ALA A 64 -0.30 -3.00 -0.27
N ALA A 65 -0.23 -3.74 -1.37
CA ALA A 65 -1.18 -3.66 -2.45
C ALA A 65 -1.36 -5.05 -3.06
N ALA A 66 -2.60 -5.39 -3.41
CA ALA A 66 -2.90 -6.67 -4.04
C ALA A 66 -4.09 -6.54 -4.97
N GLY A 67 -3.98 -7.11 -6.16
CA GLY A 67 -5.02 -7.09 -7.16
C GLY A 67 -4.46 -6.83 -8.55
N ARG A 68 -5.23 -6.13 -9.36
CA ARG A 68 -4.89 -5.85 -10.75
C ARG A 68 -4.99 -4.36 -11.04
N HIS A 69 -4.45 -3.95 -12.19
CA HIS A 69 -4.41 -2.54 -12.63
C HIS A 69 -3.62 -1.65 -11.65
N CYS A 70 -2.56 -2.21 -11.08
CA CYS A 70 -1.75 -1.55 -10.06
C CYS A 70 -1.20 -0.20 -10.53
N VAL A 71 -0.71 -0.12 -11.76
CA VAL A 71 -0.14 1.14 -12.29
C VAL A 71 -1.21 2.23 -12.37
N LYS A 72 -2.38 1.89 -12.92
CA LYS A 72 -3.51 2.82 -13.03
C LYS A 72 -3.90 3.40 -11.67
N TYR A 73 -4.08 2.53 -10.68
CA TYR A 73 -4.51 2.99 -9.35
C TYR A 73 -3.39 3.67 -8.58
N THR A 74 -2.13 3.30 -8.83
CA THR A 74 -1.00 4.02 -8.24
C THR A 74 -0.93 5.45 -8.75
N GLU A 75 -1.23 5.68 -10.02
CA GLU A 75 -1.35 7.03 -10.56
C GLU A 75 -2.44 7.84 -9.85
N GLU A 76 -3.59 7.22 -9.59
CA GLU A 76 -4.67 7.87 -8.83
C GLU A 76 -4.24 8.18 -7.39
N ILE A 77 -3.54 7.25 -6.75
CA ILE A 77 -3.00 7.46 -5.40
C ILE A 77 -2.05 8.66 -5.39
N HIS A 78 -1.16 8.77 -6.39
CA HIS A 78 -0.25 9.89 -6.50
C HIS A 78 -0.98 11.23 -6.63
N GLU A 79 -2.03 11.27 -7.46
CA GLU A 79 -2.83 12.49 -7.62
C GLU A 79 -3.50 12.90 -6.31
N LEU A 80 -4.11 11.95 -5.62
CA LEU A 80 -4.75 12.22 -4.34
C LEU A 80 -3.72 12.65 -3.28
N ALA A 81 -2.57 12.01 -3.27
CA ALA A 81 -1.50 12.35 -2.34
C ALA A 81 -1.01 13.79 -2.56
N ARG A 82 -0.82 14.19 -3.81
CA ARG A 82 -0.43 15.58 -4.15
C ARG A 82 -1.46 16.57 -3.63
N LYS A 83 -2.75 16.29 -3.85
CA LYS A 83 -3.84 17.17 -3.41
C LYS A 83 -3.92 17.29 -1.89
N GLN A 84 -3.51 16.25 -1.18
CA GLN A 84 -3.50 16.25 0.29
C GLN A 84 -2.22 16.81 0.90
N GLY A 85 -1.26 17.24 0.07
CA GLY A 85 -0.04 17.87 0.54
C GLY A 85 1.11 16.92 0.84
N PHE A 86 1.00 15.65 0.47
CA PHE A 86 2.13 14.72 0.60
C PHE A 86 3.24 15.10 -0.38
N LYS A 87 4.48 14.99 0.07
CA LYS A 87 5.67 15.32 -0.72
C LYS A 87 6.28 14.10 -1.40
N THR A 88 6.13 12.94 -0.79
CA THR A 88 6.67 11.69 -1.30
C THR A 88 5.69 10.55 -1.08
N VAL A 89 5.83 9.49 -1.87
CA VAL A 89 5.12 8.23 -1.69
C VAL A 89 6.17 7.12 -1.60
N ARG A 90 6.13 6.36 -0.51
CA ARG A 90 6.99 5.19 -0.31
C ARG A 90 6.18 3.93 -0.52
N LEU A 91 6.70 2.99 -1.27
CA LEU A 91 6.04 1.72 -1.56
C LEU A 91 6.88 0.57 -0.99
N HIS A 92 6.25 -0.24 -0.14
CA HIS A 92 6.87 -1.48 0.35
C HIS A 92 6.53 -2.62 -0.61
N THR A 93 7.54 -3.36 -1.04
CA THR A 93 7.33 -4.46 -1.96
C THR A 93 8.32 -5.59 -1.70
N LYS A 94 7.85 -6.83 -1.90
CA LYS A 94 8.70 -8.03 -1.89
C LYS A 94 9.27 -8.31 -3.28
N ARG A 95 8.85 -7.55 -4.29
CA ARG A 95 9.23 -7.75 -5.69
C ARG A 95 9.70 -6.41 -6.31
N PRO A 96 10.82 -5.86 -5.80
CA PRO A 96 11.23 -4.51 -6.20
C PRO A 96 11.53 -4.37 -7.69
N ASP A 97 12.17 -5.38 -8.30
CA ASP A 97 12.50 -5.29 -9.72
C ASP A 97 11.24 -5.27 -10.60
N ALA A 98 10.25 -6.11 -10.26
CA ALA A 98 8.99 -6.12 -10.98
C ALA A 98 8.23 -4.81 -10.81
N MET A 99 8.22 -4.26 -9.59
CA MET A 99 7.54 -3.00 -9.32
C MET A 99 8.21 -1.83 -10.03
N LEU A 100 9.55 -1.81 -10.10
CA LEU A 100 10.28 -0.77 -10.82
C LEU A 100 9.99 -0.83 -12.33
N ARG A 101 9.88 -2.04 -12.90
CA ARG A 101 9.52 -2.19 -14.30
C ARG A 101 8.09 -1.75 -14.59
N MET A 102 7.12 -2.21 -13.76
CA MET A 102 5.71 -1.85 -13.94
C MET A 102 5.46 -0.37 -13.69
N GLY A 103 6.17 0.20 -12.72
CA GLY A 103 6.03 1.60 -12.33
C GLY A 103 6.97 2.55 -13.07
N ARG A 104 7.55 2.12 -14.18
CA ARG A 104 8.41 2.99 -14.99
C ARG A 104 7.61 4.21 -15.44
N GLY A 105 8.10 5.39 -15.15
CA GLY A 105 7.38 6.62 -15.41
C GLY A 105 6.61 7.18 -14.23
N LEU A 106 6.44 6.41 -13.15
CA LEU A 106 5.82 6.91 -11.91
C LEU A 106 6.83 7.58 -10.97
N GLY A 107 8.11 7.51 -11.28
CA GLY A 107 9.14 8.18 -10.50
C GLY A 107 9.72 7.37 -9.35
N TYR A 108 9.39 6.08 -9.27
CA TYR A 108 9.93 5.23 -8.20
C TYR A 108 11.40 4.89 -8.44
N GLN A 109 12.15 4.88 -7.34
CA GLN A 109 13.53 4.42 -7.30
C GLN A 109 13.74 3.71 -5.97
N ARG A 110 14.78 2.89 -5.88
CA ARG A 110 15.10 2.23 -4.62
C ARG A 110 15.49 3.29 -3.59
N ALA A 111 14.84 3.23 -2.42
CA ALA A 111 15.08 4.18 -1.34
C ALA A 111 15.79 3.54 -0.15
N GLU A 112 15.42 2.31 0.21
CA GLU A 112 15.91 1.62 1.40
C GLU A 112 16.05 0.13 1.18
N THR A 113 16.91 -0.49 1.97
CA THR A 113 16.98 -1.95 2.08
C THR A 113 16.83 -2.31 3.56
N ILE A 114 15.92 -3.23 3.85
CA ILE A 114 15.65 -3.69 5.22
C ILE A 114 16.30 -5.05 5.42
N LEU A 115 17.10 -5.15 6.47
CA LEU A 115 17.71 -6.41 6.88
C LEU A 115 17.11 -6.85 8.20
N ARG A 116 16.87 -8.15 8.36
CA ARG A 116 16.26 -8.70 9.56
C ARG A 116 17.07 -9.90 10.04
N ALA A 117 17.36 -9.91 11.33
CA ALA A 117 17.93 -11.07 12.00
C ALA A 117 16.87 -11.65 12.94
N VAL A 118 16.73 -12.96 12.95
CA VAL A 118 15.88 -13.65 13.93
C VAL A 118 16.77 -14.09 15.07
N LEU A 119 16.39 -13.68 16.28
CA LEU A 119 17.18 -13.95 17.50
C LEU A 119 16.71 -15.20 18.22
#